data_f20b3236e5f3f020c103655ef26d0ef7
#
_entry.id   f20b3236e5f3f020c103655ef26d0ef7
#
_cell.length_a   1.000
_cell.length_b   1.000
_cell.length_c   1.000
_cell.angle_alpha   90.00
_cell.angle_beta   90.00
_cell.angle_gamma   90.00
#
_symmetry.space_group_name_H-M   'P 1'
#
loop_
_entity.id
_entity.type
_entity.pdbx_description
1 polymer ?
#
loop_
_entity_poly.entity_id
_entity_poly.type
_entity_poly.pdbx_seq_one_letter_code
_entity_poly.pdbx_strand_id
1 'polypeptide(L)'
;MGTPPSLGEADPRELGRLRWRCRRGMQELDVLLSRYVNERFCAASNLERDLFKELLETQDTVLYAYCLGLERPPPRFAPLVERITAIQPSRG
;
A
#
# COMPACT_ATOMS: atom_id res chain seq x y z
N MET A 1 -2.96 -28.78 5.56
CA MET A 1 -2.92 -28.57 5.12
C MET A 1 -3.02 -27.68 4.56
N GLY A 2 -3.00 -27.05 4.69
CA GLY A 2 -3.09 -26.01 4.18
C GLY A 2 -2.64 -25.91 2.91
N THR A 3 -3.38 -25.62 2.13
CA THR A 3 -3.00 -25.38 0.83
C THR A 3 -2.31 -24.10 0.76
N PRO A 4 -1.25 -24.00 0.10
CA PRO A 4 -0.62 -22.72 -0.08
C PRO A 4 -1.52 -21.82 -0.86
N PRO A 5 -1.45 -20.55 -0.62
CA PRO A 5 -2.28 -19.63 -1.35
C PRO A 5 -1.97 -19.69 -2.82
N SER A 6 -2.95 -19.44 -3.60
CA SER A 6 -2.75 -19.38 -5.01
C SER A 6 -1.87 -18.24 -5.36
N LEU A 7 -1.30 -18.32 -6.52
CA LEU A 7 -0.48 -17.25 -7.00
C LEU A 7 -1.29 -15.99 -7.07
N GLY A 8 -0.78 -14.93 -6.59
CA GLY A 8 -1.42 -13.65 -6.64
C GLY A 8 -2.40 -13.39 -5.54
N GLU A 9 -2.58 -14.34 -4.64
CA GLU A 9 -3.52 -14.13 -3.54
C GLU A 9 -2.79 -14.03 -2.24
N ALA A 10 -3.22 -13.15 -1.40
CA ALA A 10 -2.62 -12.99 -0.09
C ALA A 10 -3.48 -13.70 0.93
N ASP A 11 -2.84 -14.15 2.00
CA ASP A 11 -3.52 -14.76 3.09
C ASP A 11 -4.51 -13.76 3.68
N PRO A 12 -5.76 -14.15 3.93
CA PRO A 12 -6.73 -13.23 4.54
C PRO A 12 -6.26 -12.64 5.85
N ARG A 13 -5.52 -13.39 6.65
CA ARG A 13 -5.01 -12.85 7.89
C ARG A 13 -4.00 -11.76 7.64
N GLU A 14 -3.17 -11.97 6.63
CA GLU A 14 -2.19 -10.97 6.27
C GLU A 14 -2.88 -9.72 5.76
N LEU A 15 -3.92 -9.87 4.96
CA LEU A 15 -4.65 -8.72 4.46
C LEU A 15 -5.29 -7.95 5.61
N GLY A 16 -5.81 -8.65 6.61
CA GLY A 16 -6.37 -7.99 7.77
C GLY A 16 -5.35 -7.16 8.51
N ARG A 17 -4.17 -7.71 8.70
CA ARG A 17 -3.10 -6.98 9.37
C ARG A 17 -2.66 -5.78 8.54
N LEU A 18 -2.58 -5.96 7.24
CA LEU A 18 -2.18 -4.85 6.38
C LEU A 18 -3.20 -3.73 6.41
N ARG A 19 -4.48 -4.07 6.39
CA ARG A 19 -5.51 -3.05 6.47
C ARG A 19 -5.41 -2.28 7.75
N TRP A 20 -5.09 -2.98 8.83
CA TRP A 20 -4.92 -2.35 10.11
C TRP A 20 -3.74 -1.39 10.08
N ARG A 21 -2.64 -1.82 9.46
CA ARG A 21 -1.46 -0.97 9.37
C ARG A 21 -1.67 0.22 8.45
N CYS A 22 -2.70 0.18 7.62
CA CYS A 22 -3.02 1.31 6.76
C CYS A 22 -3.80 2.39 7.49
N ARG A 23 -4.26 2.10 8.71
CA ARG A 23 -5.06 3.06 9.47
C ARG A 23 -4.13 3.91 10.31
N ARG A 24 -3.84 5.07 9.83
CA ARG A 24 -2.86 5.92 10.49
C ARG A 24 -3.50 7.16 11.10
N GLY A 25 -4.81 7.30 10.96
CA GLY A 25 -5.47 8.48 11.50
C GLY A 25 -5.40 9.69 10.61
N MET A 26 -4.88 9.51 9.40
CA MET A 26 -4.82 10.59 8.41
C MET A 26 -5.74 10.19 7.27
N GLN A 27 -6.89 10.78 7.23
CA GLN A 27 -7.98 10.30 6.40
C GLN A 27 -7.60 10.03 4.95
N GLU A 28 -6.97 10.99 4.30
CA GLU A 28 -6.60 10.80 2.90
C GLU A 28 -5.60 9.69 2.72
N LEU A 29 -4.62 9.64 3.60
CA LEU A 29 -3.59 8.61 3.52
C LEU A 29 -4.21 7.24 3.76
N ASP A 30 -5.08 7.14 4.75
CA ASP A 30 -5.72 5.88 5.07
C ASP A 30 -6.51 5.37 3.87
N VAL A 31 -7.20 6.25 3.17
CA VAL A 31 -7.97 5.86 2.00
C VAL A 31 -7.06 5.36 0.89
N LEU A 32 -5.98 6.06 0.62
CA LEU A 32 -5.08 5.65 -0.44
C LEU A 32 -4.45 4.29 -0.16
N LEU A 33 -4.01 4.10 1.07
CA LEU A 33 -3.36 2.84 1.41
C LEU A 33 -4.37 1.69 1.39
N SER A 34 -5.56 1.92 1.89
CA SER A 34 -6.58 0.88 1.89
C SER A 34 -7.00 0.52 0.47
N ARG A 35 -7.09 1.49 -0.40
CA ARG A 35 -7.42 1.20 -1.78
C ARG A 35 -6.37 0.36 -2.44
N TYR A 36 -5.11 0.67 -2.16
CA TYR A 36 -4.04 -0.13 -2.74
C TYR A 36 -4.17 -1.57 -2.30
N VAL A 37 -4.41 -1.80 -1.00
CA VAL A 37 -4.53 -3.16 -0.50
C VAL A 37 -5.71 -3.86 -1.16
N ASN A 38 -6.83 -3.17 -1.27
CA ASN A 38 -8.04 -3.79 -1.78
C ASN A 38 -7.98 -4.05 -3.29
N GLU A 39 -7.28 -3.22 -4.02
CA GLU A 39 -7.35 -3.28 -5.47
C GLU A 39 -6.09 -3.79 -6.14
N ARG A 40 -4.95 -3.68 -5.50
CA ARG A 40 -3.71 -4.02 -6.17
C ARG A 40 -2.80 -4.97 -5.45
N PHE A 41 -2.90 -5.04 -4.14
CA PHE A 41 -1.92 -5.81 -3.38
C PHE A 41 -1.90 -7.29 -3.81
N CYS A 42 -3.05 -7.88 -4.00
CA CYS A 42 -3.09 -9.30 -4.32
C CYS A 42 -2.53 -9.59 -5.70
N ALA A 43 -2.61 -8.65 -6.60
CA ALA A 43 -2.08 -8.85 -7.94
C ALA A 43 -0.64 -8.41 -8.08
N ALA A 44 -0.08 -7.84 -7.03
CA ALA A 44 1.28 -7.32 -7.09
C ALA A 44 2.29 -8.45 -6.99
N SER A 45 3.48 -8.22 -7.50
CA SER A 45 4.55 -9.20 -7.37
C SER A 45 4.98 -9.31 -5.92
N ASN A 46 5.69 -10.37 -5.60
CA ASN A 46 6.20 -10.53 -4.24
C ASN A 46 7.12 -9.38 -3.85
N LEU A 47 7.90 -8.92 -4.79
CA LEU A 47 8.78 -7.81 -4.52
C LEU A 47 7.98 -6.56 -4.18
N GLU A 48 6.94 -6.30 -4.94
CA GLU A 48 6.13 -5.12 -4.68
C GLU A 48 5.39 -5.24 -3.35
N ARG A 49 4.92 -6.42 -3.01
CA ARG A 49 4.26 -6.63 -1.73
C ARG A 49 5.22 -6.36 -0.58
N ASP A 50 6.45 -6.82 -0.72
CA ASP A 50 7.44 -6.58 0.32
C ASP A 50 7.76 -5.10 0.44
N LEU A 51 7.86 -4.43 -0.68
CA LEU A 51 8.12 -2.99 -0.67
C LEU A 51 6.98 -2.24 -0.01
N PHE A 52 5.75 -2.66 -0.25
CA PHE A 52 4.61 -2.02 0.37
C PHE A 52 4.66 -2.18 1.89
N LYS A 53 5.02 -3.37 2.36
CA LYS A 53 5.13 -3.59 3.79
C LYS A 53 6.23 -2.73 4.38
N GLU A 54 7.34 -2.59 3.67
CA GLU A 54 8.41 -1.72 4.12
C GLU A 54 7.97 -0.28 4.15
N LEU A 55 7.25 0.14 3.12
CA LEU A 55 6.79 1.51 3.04
C LEU A 55 5.89 1.84 4.23
N LEU A 56 5.11 0.88 4.69
CA LEU A 56 4.24 1.10 5.83
C LEU A 56 5.00 1.33 7.12
N GLU A 57 6.31 1.09 7.13
CA GLU A 57 7.11 1.39 8.31
C GLU A 57 7.54 2.84 8.35
N THR A 58 7.28 3.58 7.31
CA THR A 58 7.61 5.00 7.26
C THR A 58 6.67 5.76 8.18
N GLN A 59 7.17 6.81 8.80
CA GLN A 59 6.35 7.64 9.66
C GLN A 59 5.19 8.24 8.88
N ASP A 60 4.08 8.44 9.57
CA ASP A 60 2.85 8.88 8.93
C ASP A 60 3.01 10.17 8.16
N THR A 61 3.68 11.15 8.76
CA THR A 61 3.80 12.44 8.11
C THR A 61 4.68 12.36 6.87
N VAL A 62 5.71 11.53 6.91
CA VAL A 62 6.58 11.38 5.77
C VAL A 62 5.87 10.63 4.65
N LEU A 63 5.17 9.56 5.00
CA LEU A 63 4.42 8.81 4.01
C LEU A 63 3.36 9.67 3.35
N TYR A 64 2.70 10.49 4.14
CA TYR A 64 1.70 11.40 3.62
C TYR A 64 2.33 12.39 2.64
N ALA A 65 3.50 12.91 2.99
CA ALA A 65 4.20 13.83 2.10
C ALA A 65 4.59 13.17 0.78
N TYR A 66 4.98 11.91 0.82
CA TYR A 66 5.28 11.19 -0.41
C TYR A 66 4.03 11.11 -1.29
N CYS A 67 2.91 10.77 -0.68
CA CYS A 67 1.68 10.57 -1.43
C CYS A 67 1.13 11.87 -1.99
N LEU A 68 1.37 12.98 -1.33
CA LEU A 68 0.92 14.27 -1.81
C LEU A 68 1.90 14.93 -2.76
N GLY A 69 3.04 14.32 -2.98
CA GLY A 69 4.04 14.92 -3.86
C GLY A 69 4.82 16.04 -3.22
N LEU A 70 4.75 16.16 -1.90
CA LEU A 70 5.49 17.20 -1.19
C LEU A 70 6.93 16.80 -0.93
N GLU A 71 7.19 15.51 -0.94
CA GLU A 71 8.53 15.02 -0.70
C GLU A 71 8.78 13.86 -1.64
N ARG A 72 9.98 13.76 -2.18
CA ARG A 72 10.30 12.71 -3.12
C ARG A 72 10.67 11.44 -2.36
N PRO A 73 10.00 10.33 -2.62
CA PRO A 73 10.37 9.09 -1.94
C PRO A 73 11.69 8.54 -2.47
N PRO A 74 12.33 7.66 -1.72
CA PRO A 74 13.52 6.98 -2.23
C PRO A 74 13.22 6.28 -3.54
N PRO A 75 14.22 6.11 -4.40
CA PRO A 75 13.96 5.50 -5.72
C PRO A 75 13.28 4.14 -5.65
N ARG A 76 13.55 3.36 -4.63
CA ARG A 76 12.94 2.03 -4.57
C ARG A 76 11.46 2.10 -4.26
N PHE A 77 11.01 3.17 -3.62
CA PHE A 77 9.60 3.33 -3.31
C PHE A 77 8.87 4.17 -4.34
N ALA A 78 9.60 4.89 -5.17
CA ALA A 78 8.94 5.83 -6.07
C ALA A 78 7.89 5.19 -6.98
N PRO A 79 8.17 4.08 -7.65
CA PRO A 79 7.13 3.47 -8.49
C PRO A 79 5.93 3.00 -7.68
N LEU A 80 6.18 2.53 -6.46
CA LEU A 80 5.09 2.05 -5.62
C LEU A 80 4.20 3.21 -5.19
N VAL A 81 4.80 4.32 -4.78
CA VAL A 81 4.03 5.49 -4.40
C VAL A 81 3.18 5.97 -5.57
N GLU A 82 3.73 5.93 -6.77
CA GLU A 82 2.95 6.29 -7.95
C GLU A 82 1.74 5.38 -8.12
N ARG A 83 1.92 4.10 -7.90
CA ARG A 83 0.80 3.17 -8.02
C ARG A 83 -0.24 3.39 -6.96
N ILE A 84 0.18 3.69 -5.75
CA ILE A 84 -0.74 3.96 -4.67
C ILE A 84 -1.59 5.19 -4.98
N THR A 85 -0.94 6.24 -5.47
CA THR A 85 -1.66 7.47 -5.73
C THR A 85 -2.46 7.41 -7.03
N ALA A 86 -2.12 6.51 -7.91
CA ALA A 86 -2.85 6.38 -9.17
C ALA A 86 -4.24 5.78 -9.00
N ILE A 87 -4.52 5.14 -7.85
CA ILE A 87 -5.83 4.59 -7.66
C ILE A 87 -6.73 5.53 -6.91
N GLN A 88 -6.55 6.79 -7.06
CA GLN A 88 -7.43 7.72 -6.43
C GLN A 88 -8.80 7.65 -7.04
N PRO A 89 -9.80 7.96 -6.30
CA PRO A 89 -11.14 8.01 -6.86
C PRO A 89 -11.16 9.08 -7.89
N SER A 90 -11.80 8.81 -8.87
CA SER A 90 -11.79 9.69 -9.87
C SER A 90 -12.33 10.90 -9.48
N ARG A 91 -11.92 11.84 -9.78
CA ARG A 91 -12.26 12.81 -9.48
C ARG A 91 -12.93 13.23 -10.38
N GLY A 92 -13.15 13.20 -10.72
CA GLY A 92 -13.80 13.73 -11.65
C GLY A 92 -13.93 13.85 -12.28
#